data_d2ba982381adc101ec8519bef1ca0b02
#
_entry.id   d2ba982381adc101ec8519bef1ca0b02
#
_cell.length_a   1.000
_cell.length_b   1.000
_cell.length_c   1.000
_cell.angle_alpha   90.00
_cell.angle_beta   90.00
_cell.angle_gamma   90.00
#
_symmetry.space_group_name_H-M   'P 1'
#
loop_
_entity.id
_entity.type
_entity.pdbx_description
1 polymer ?
#
loop_
_entity_poly.entity_id
_entity_poly.type
_entity_poly.pdbx_seq_one_letter_code
_entity_poly.pdbx_strand_id
1 'polypeptide(L)'
;NKEILLSKLNLFLSIKSYFNSNFLLEKAELSFNKNDISDISKITNIFVPKIINKKINKIFQKGKLEGSVIVPFESNGSLGKEYEFFGKINNATINLTKDIKLKNLTTDINYRKNTEENIFNIVIKNGLLYDLDLSKTKINIIKKNKETNFNADIKTKGKFNFTEIKKISSILNFNIKKFKDINGLADLNTNINFEINNNLKKKNLKYKVDGNISYMELLLNKKLNLNKYL
;
A
#
# COMPACT_ATOMS: atom_id res chain seq x y z
N ASN A 1 26.73 -11.53 -5.28
CA ASN A 1 25.73 -11.03 -6.24
C ASN A 1 24.47 -11.88 -6.11
N LYS A 2 23.35 -11.31 -5.71
CA LYS A 2 22.05 -12.00 -5.79
C LYS A 2 21.44 -11.65 -7.14
N GLU A 3 21.07 -12.67 -7.88
CA GLU A 3 20.45 -12.53 -9.19
C GLU A 3 18.96 -12.29 -9.05
N ILE A 4 18.39 -11.50 -9.95
CA ILE A 4 16.93 -11.38 -10.08
C ILE A 4 16.48 -12.43 -11.08
N LEU A 5 15.50 -13.22 -10.65
CA LEU A 5 14.89 -14.25 -11.47
C LEU A 5 13.86 -13.60 -12.41
N LEU A 6 14.28 -13.34 -13.64
CA LEU A 6 13.36 -12.96 -14.72
C LEU A 6 12.70 -14.24 -15.25
N SER A 7 11.40 -14.16 -15.49
CA SER A 7 10.63 -15.26 -16.06
C SER A 7 10.39 -15.08 -17.56
N LYS A 8 10.21 -13.84 -18.00
CA LYS A 8 9.89 -13.53 -19.39
C LYS A 8 10.27 -12.12 -19.76
N LEU A 9 10.77 -11.94 -20.99
CA LEU A 9 10.95 -10.66 -21.65
C LEU A 9 10.26 -10.72 -23.00
N ASN A 10 9.26 -9.87 -23.21
CA ASN A 10 8.64 -9.65 -24.51
C ASN A 10 9.06 -8.27 -25.03
N LEU A 11 9.52 -8.23 -26.27
CA LEU A 11 9.83 -6.99 -26.98
C LEU A 11 8.83 -6.83 -28.11
N PHE A 12 8.21 -5.67 -28.19
CA PHE A 12 7.24 -5.35 -29.24
C PHE A 12 7.85 -4.31 -30.17
N LEU A 13 7.99 -4.67 -31.42
CA LEU A 13 8.56 -3.82 -32.45
C LEU A 13 7.46 -3.14 -33.26
N SER A 14 7.71 -1.93 -33.72
CA SER A 14 6.80 -1.21 -34.62
C SER A 14 6.79 -1.86 -35.99
N ILE A 15 5.62 -2.28 -36.46
CA ILE A 15 5.45 -2.82 -37.81
C ILE A 15 5.84 -1.79 -38.87
N LYS A 16 5.53 -0.50 -38.66
CA LYS A 16 5.92 0.58 -39.58
C LYS A 16 7.43 0.73 -39.68
N SER A 17 8.15 0.53 -38.57
CA SER A 17 9.61 0.64 -38.57
C SER A 17 10.29 -0.53 -39.31
N TYR A 18 9.65 -1.69 -39.31
CA TYR A 18 10.13 -2.85 -40.07
C TYR A 18 10.23 -2.57 -41.57
N PHE A 19 9.20 -1.96 -42.16
CA PHE A 19 9.18 -1.59 -43.57
C PHE A 19 10.15 -0.46 -43.93
N ASN A 20 10.55 0.34 -42.95
CA ASN A 20 11.49 1.47 -43.15
C ASN A 20 12.95 1.12 -42.81
N SER A 21 13.26 -0.16 -42.62
CA SER A 21 14.59 -0.65 -42.21
C SER A 21 15.13 -0.10 -40.89
N ASN A 22 14.25 0.50 -40.06
CA ASN A 22 14.57 1.04 -38.74
C ASN A 22 13.78 0.26 -37.69
N PHE A 23 14.44 -0.67 -37.01
CA PHE A 23 13.78 -1.41 -35.92
C PHE A 23 13.56 -0.51 -34.72
N LEU A 24 12.34 -0.01 -34.56
CA LEU A 24 11.95 0.77 -33.40
C LEU A 24 11.20 -0.12 -32.40
N LEU A 25 11.66 -0.14 -31.16
CA LEU A 25 10.99 -0.79 -30.05
C LEU A 25 9.81 0.09 -29.60
N GLU A 26 8.59 -0.47 -29.58
CA GLU A 26 7.39 0.23 -29.09
C GLU A 26 7.20 0.06 -27.59
N LYS A 27 7.39 -1.15 -27.10
CA LYS A 27 7.30 -1.47 -25.67
C LYS A 27 8.10 -2.73 -25.30
N ALA A 28 8.51 -2.79 -24.06
CA ALA A 28 9.04 -3.99 -23.43
C ALA A 28 8.14 -4.40 -22.26
N GLU A 29 7.88 -5.69 -22.16
CA GLU A 29 7.19 -6.30 -21.02
C GLU A 29 8.15 -7.25 -20.33
N LEU A 30 8.51 -6.89 -19.09
CA LEU A 30 9.36 -7.70 -18.23
C LEU A 30 8.49 -8.40 -17.18
N SER A 31 8.57 -9.72 -17.11
CA SER A 31 7.97 -10.47 -16.01
C SER A 31 9.06 -11.09 -15.14
N PHE A 32 8.83 -11.13 -13.86
CA PHE A 32 9.74 -11.73 -12.89
C PHE A 32 9.00 -12.60 -11.89
N ASN A 33 9.65 -13.67 -11.49
CA ASN A 33 9.15 -14.62 -10.51
C ASN A 33 9.35 -14.08 -9.08
N LYS A 34 9.04 -14.91 -8.10
CA LYS A 34 9.17 -14.57 -6.67
C LYS A 34 10.62 -14.26 -6.30
N ASN A 35 10.95 -12.99 -6.31
CA ASN A 35 12.22 -12.46 -5.83
C ASN A 35 12.06 -11.83 -4.44
N ASP A 36 13.11 -11.77 -3.65
CA ASP A 36 13.08 -11.04 -2.39
C ASP A 36 12.90 -9.53 -2.67
N ILE A 37 11.99 -8.89 -1.93
CA ILE A 37 11.70 -7.45 -2.10
C ILE A 37 12.97 -6.62 -1.96
N SER A 38 13.86 -6.99 -1.03
CA SER A 38 15.15 -6.32 -0.83
C SER A 38 16.05 -6.35 -2.07
N ASP A 39 15.99 -7.41 -2.87
CA ASP A 39 16.83 -7.54 -4.06
C ASP A 39 16.25 -6.77 -5.24
N ILE A 40 14.92 -6.82 -5.41
CA ILE A 40 14.24 -5.98 -6.41
C ILE A 40 14.45 -4.49 -6.12
N SER A 41 14.40 -4.08 -4.85
CA SER A 41 14.60 -2.68 -4.50
C SER A 41 15.96 -2.11 -4.92
N LYS A 42 16.97 -2.95 -5.10
CA LYS A 42 18.30 -2.53 -5.59
C LYS A 42 18.28 -2.15 -7.08
N ILE A 43 17.47 -2.85 -7.87
CA ILE A 43 17.32 -2.57 -9.31
C ILE A 43 16.36 -1.40 -9.54
N THR A 44 15.31 -1.30 -8.74
CA THR A 44 14.37 -0.16 -8.86
C THR A 44 15.03 1.18 -8.59
N ASN A 45 16.28 1.23 -8.05
CA ASN A 45 17.08 2.46 -7.97
C ASN A 45 17.26 3.16 -9.32
N ILE A 46 17.13 2.46 -10.43
CA ILE A 46 17.21 3.02 -11.77
C ILE A 46 15.93 3.83 -12.09
N PHE A 47 14.78 3.39 -11.61
CA PHE A 47 13.47 3.94 -11.93
C PHE A 47 12.82 4.72 -10.78
N VAL A 48 13.25 4.47 -9.54
CA VAL A 48 12.64 5.03 -8.32
C VAL A 48 13.66 5.90 -7.58
N PRO A 49 13.29 7.11 -7.15
CA PRO A 49 14.20 7.97 -6.38
C PRO A 49 14.79 7.27 -5.16
N LYS A 50 16.10 7.46 -4.92
CA LYS A 50 16.86 6.82 -3.81
C LYS A 50 16.19 6.97 -2.43
N ILE A 51 15.50 8.09 -2.20
CA ILE A 51 14.77 8.34 -0.94
C ILE A 51 13.61 7.36 -0.76
N ILE A 52 12.87 7.06 -1.83
CA ILE A 52 11.74 6.12 -1.80
C ILE A 52 12.27 4.70 -1.57
N ASN A 53 13.34 4.31 -2.26
CA ASN A 53 13.96 3.00 -2.08
C ASN A 53 14.48 2.78 -0.65
N LYS A 54 15.12 3.80 -0.05
CA LYS A 54 15.52 3.72 1.36
C LYS A 54 14.32 3.53 2.29
N LYS A 55 13.17 4.16 1.99
CA LYS A 55 11.94 3.98 2.77
C LYS A 55 11.37 2.57 2.59
N ILE A 56 11.32 2.05 1.37
CA ILE A 56 10.86 0.68 1.08
C ILE A 56 11.68 -0.33 1.88
N ASN A 57 13.01 -0.27 1.79
CA ASN A 57 13.92 -1.18 2.49
C ASN A 57 13.81 -1.08 4.03
N LYS A 58 13.46 0.09 4.56
CA LYS A 58 13.24 0.27 6.00
C LYS A 58 11.90 -0.29 6.46
N ILE A 59 10.91 -0.24 5.60
CA ILE A 59 9.53 -0.66 5.90
C ILE A 59 9.40 -2.18 5.78
N PHE A 60 9.91 -2.78 4.69
CA PHE A 60 9.83 -4.22 4.47
C PHE A 60 10.94 -4.95 5.20
N GLN A 61 10.59 -5.88 6.10
CA GLN A 61 11.55 -6.76 6.77
C GLN A 61 11.82 -8.02 5.94
N LYS A 62 10.77 -8.59 5.36
CA LYS A 62 10.79 -9.78 4.52
C LYS A 62 9.62 -9.75 3.57
N GLY A 63 9.66 -10.57 2.56
CA GLY A 63 8.59 -10.76 1.59
C GLY A 63 9.15 -11.07 0.22
N LYS A 64 8.31 -11.70 -0.60
CA LYS A 64 8.64 -11.98 -2.00
C LYS A 64 7.71 -11.20 -2.90
N LEU A 65 8.28 -10.66 -3.98
CA LEU A 65 7.57 -9.93 -5.01
C LEU A 65 7.67 -10.70 -6.32
N GLU A 66 6.55 -10.89 -6.99
CA GLU A 66 6.42 -11.36 -8.36
C GLU A 66 5.59 -10.37 -9.15
N GLY A 67 5.78 -10.29 -10.46
CA GLY A 67 4.98 -9.37 -11.25
C GLY A 67 5.52 -9.12 -12.64
N SER A 68 4.97 -8.09 -13.28
CA SER A 68 5.39 -7.61 -14.58
C SER A 68 5.42 -6.09 -14.63
N VAL A 69 6.31 -5.57 -15.45
CA VAL A 69 6.40 -4.16 -15.79
C VAL A 69 6.29 -3.99 -17.29
N ILE A 70 5.47 -3.05 -17.74
CA ILE A 70 5.32 -2.66 -19.13
C ILE A 70 5.92 -1.27 -19.28
N VAL A 71 6.91 -1.17 -20.12
CA VAL A 71 7.65 0.07 -20.39
C VAL A 71 7.53 0.41 -21.87
N PRO A 72 6.88 1.49 -22.26
CA PRO A 72 6.83 1.95 -23.64
C PRO A 72 8.13 2.67 -24.00
N PHE A 73 8.37 2.78 -25.29
CA PHE A 73 9.48 3.53 -25.88
C PHE A 73 8.95 4.59 -26.82
N GLU A 74 9.59 5.73 -26.83
CA GLU A 74 9.33 6.81 -27.78
C GLU A 74 9.93 6.50 -29.14
N SER A 75 9.49 7.19 -30.20
CA SER A 75 9.99 7.00 -31.56
C SER A 75 11.50 7.24 -31.74
N ASN A 76 12.13 7.95 -30.82
CA ASN A 76 13.57 8.17 -30.76
C ASN A 76 14.33 7.09 -29.97
N GLY A 77 13.66 6.02 -29.53
CA GLY A 77 14.23 4.93 -28.74
C GLY A 77 14.41 5.24 -27.25
N SER A 78 14.04 6.43 -26.78
CA SER A 78 14.08 6.76 -25.36
C SER A 78 12.93 6.08 -24.60
N LEU A 79 13.09 5.91 -23.29
CA LEU A 79 12.05 5.39 -22.43
C LEU A 79 10.83 6.34 -22.42
N GLY A 80 9.67 5.80 -22.69
CA GLY A 80 8.41 6.52 -22.62
C GLY A 80 8.07 6.93 -21.18
N LYS A 81 7.18 7.89 -21.06
CA LYS A 81 6.77 8.46 -19.75
C LYS A 81 5.67 7.65 -19.06
N GLU A 82 4.97 6.83 -19.83
CA GLU A 82 3.84 6.02 -19.35
C GLU A 82 4.29 4.60 -19.11
N TYR A 83 4.04 4.05 -17.93
CA TYR A 83 4.35 2.66 -17.65
C TYR A 83 3.39 2.05 -16.65
N GLU A 84 3.28 0.75 -16.71
CA GLU A 84 2.41 -0.04 -15.84
C GLU A 84 3.24 -1.08 -15.09
N PHE A 85 2.86 -1.31 -13.85
CA PHE A 85 3.41 -2.35 -13.00
C PHE A 85 2.28 -3.14 -12.36
N PHE A 86 2.32 -4.45 -12.52
CA PHE A 86 1.43 -5.40 -11.85
C PHE A 86 2.28 -6.28 -10.96
N GLY A 87 2.01 -6.28 -9.68
CA GLY A 87 2.80 -7.02 -8.72
C GLY A 87 1.97 -7.73 -7.69
N LYS A 88 2.51 -8.83 -7.18
CA LYS A 88 1.97 -9.53 -6.03
C LYS A 88 3.08 -9.71 -4.98
N ILE A 89 2.82 -9.17 -3.81
CA ILE A 89 3.66 -9.39 -2.65
C ILE A 89 3.14 -10.60 -1.90
N ASN A 90 4.01 -11.52 -1.55
CA ASN A 90 3.67 -12.75 -0.85
C ASN A 90 4.39 -12.80 0.50
N ASN A 91 3.62 -13.08 1.55
CA ASN A 91 4.08 -13.33 2.92
C ASN A 91 5.08 -12.30 3.44
N ALA A 92 4.77 -11.02 3.23
CA ALA A 92 5.61 -9.93 3.68
C ALA A 92 5.37 -9.59 5.16
N THR A 93 6.40 -8.99 5.77
CA THR A 93 6.29 -8.30 7.06
C THR A 93 6.69 -6.86 6.85
N ILE A 94 5.80 -5.95 7.22
CA ILE A 94 5.96 -4.50 7.09
C ILE A 94 6.03 -3.86 8.48
N ASN A 95 7.04 -3.02 8.72
CA ASN A 95 7.09 -2.16 9.90
C ASN A 95 6.32 -0.87 9.62
N LEU A 96 5.13 -0.72 10.16
CA LEU A 96 4.40 0.55 10.10
C LEU A 96 5.06 1.59 11.00
N THR A 97 5.49 1.16 12.18
CA THR A 97 6.35 1.92 13.11
C THR A 97 7.36 0.95 13.74
N LYS A 98 8.17 1.45 14.72
CA LYS A 98 9.07 0.58 15.48
C LYS A 98 8.33 -0.55 16.21
N ASP A 99 7.11 -0.28 16.68
CA ASP A 99 6.35 -1.18 17.56
C ASP A 99 5.13 -1.83 16.87
N ILE A 100 4.82 -1.42 15.65
CA ILE A 100 3.65 -1.89 14.92
C ILE A 100 4.09 -2.55 13.62
N LYS A 101 3.75 -3.84 13.48
CA LYS A 101 4.07 -4.65 12.31
C LYS A 101 2.80 -5.21 11.69
N LEU A 102 2.74 -5.13 10.38
CA LEU A 102 1.78 -5.88 9.57
C LEU A 102 2.47 -7.17 9.12
N LYS A 103 1.93 -8.31 9.52
CA LYS A 103 2.50 -9.64 9.27
C LYS A 103 1.70 -10.42 8.24
N ASN A 104 2.34 -11.42 7.64
CA ASN A 104 1.74 -12.36 6.69
C ASN A 104 1.03 -11.65 5.53
N LEU A 105 1.54 -10.47 5.13
CA LEU A 105 0.93 -9.66 4.10
C LEU A 105 1.06 -10.32 2.73
N THR A 106 -0.09 -10.61 2.13
CA THR A 106 -0.21 -10.95 0.71
C THR A 106 -1.10 -9.91 0.06
N THR A 107 -0.59 -9.26 -0.98
CA THR A 107 -1.30 -8.14 -1.61
C THR A 107 -1.02 -8.08 -3.10
N ASP A 108 -2.05 -7.73 -3.87
CA ASP A 108 -1.93 -7.36 -5.27
C ASP A 108 -1.70 -5.84 -5.36
N ILE A 109 -0.80 -5.44 -6.24
CA ILE A 109 -0.45 -4.06 -6.52
C ILE A 109 -0.60 -3.82 -8.00
N ASN A 110 -1.33 -2.78 -8.36
CA ASN A 110 -1.39 -2.26 -9.71
C ASN A 110 -0.98 -0.79 -9.68
N TYR A 111 0.06 -0.45 -10.40
CA TYR A 111 0.52 0.92 -10.57
C TYR A 111 0.49 1.28 -12.04
N ARG A 112 -0.13 2.41 -12.35
CA ARG A 112 -0.14 3.00 -13.68
C ARG A 112 0.34 4.45 -13.58
N LYS A 113 1.27 4.79 -14.42
CA LYS A 113 1.68 6.17 -14.66
C LYS A 113 1.32 6.55 -16.09
N ASN A 114 0.60 7.65 -16.22
CA ASN A 114 0.38 8.32 -17.50
C ASN A 114 0.84 9.78 -17.44
N THR A 115 0.61 10.56 -18.48
CA THR A 115 1.02 11.97 -18.57
C THR A 115 0.31 12.86 -17.54
N GLU A 116 -0.90 12.51 -17.11
CA GLU A 116 -1.73 13.32 -16.24
C GLU A 116 -1.66 12.91 -14.78
N GLU A 117 -1.57 11.60 -14.51
CA GLU A 117 -1.68 11.08 -13.16
C GLU A 117 -0.90 9.78 -12.93
N ASN A 118 -0.64 9.50 -11.67
CA ASN A 118 -0.13 8.22 -11.22
C ASN A 118 -1.18 7.57 -10.32
N ILE A 119 -1.55 6.34 -10.64
CA ILE A 119 -2.56 5.58 -9.92
C ILE A 119 -1.92 4.36 -9.26
N PHE A 120 -2.12 4.21 -7.95
CA PHE A 120 -1.78 3.01 -7.20
C PHE A 120 -3.04 2.35 -6.68
N ASN A 121 -3.24 1.10 -7.02
CA ASN A 121 -4.27 0.24 -6.46
C ASN A 121 -3.62 -0.89 -5.68
N ILE A 122 -4.02 -1.07 -4.43
CA ILE A 122 -3.51 -2.12 -3.55
C ILE A 122 -4.71 -2.88 -3.01
N VAL A 123 -4.67 -4.21 -3.13
CA VAL A 123 -5.70 -5.09 -2.58
C VAL A 123 -5.03 -6.09 -1.64
N ILE A 124 -5.30 -5.98 -0.35
CA ILE A 124 -4.78 -6.91 0.65
C ILE A 124 -5.63 -8.19 0.59
N LYS A 125 -4.99 -9.30 0.22
CA LYS A 125 -5.61 -10.63 0.21
C LYS A 125 -5.52 -11.31 1.56
N ASN A 126 -4.43 -11.05 2.28
CA ASN A 126 -4.16 -11.55 3.61
C ASN A 126 -3.22 -10.59 4.34
N GLY A 127 -3.41 -10.39 5.63
CA GLY A 127 -2.54 -9.55 6.44
C GLY A 127 -3.06 -9.43 7.87
N LEU A 128 -2.15 -9.48 8.83
CA LEU A 128 -2.46 -9.42 10.26
C LEU A 128 -1.81 -8.20 10.89
N LEU A 129 -2.62 -7.35 11.49
CA LEU A 129 -2.19 -6.27 12.36
C LEU A 129 -2.53 -6.67 13.79
N TYR A 130 -1.56 -7.18 14.54
CA TYR A 130 -1.81 -7.94 15.77
C TYR A 130 -2.74 -9.14 15.49
N ASP A 131 -3.88 -9.21 16.15
CA ASP A 131 -4.92 -10.24 15.97
C ASP A 131 -6.06 -9.78 15.02
N LEU A 132 -5.89 -8.62 14.37
CA LEU A 132 -6.84 -8.09 13.39
C LEU A 132 -6.48 -8.55 11.99
N ASP A 133 -7.36 -9.31 11.37
CA ASP A 133 -7.29 -9.64 9.95
C ASP A 133 -7.69 -8.43 9.10
N LEU A 134 -6.82 -8.07 8.15
CA LEU A 134 -7.02 -6.96 7.20
C LEU A 134 -7.37 -7.45 5.80
N SER A 135 -7.75 -8.70 5.63
CA SER A 135 -8.12 -9.26 4.32
C SER A 135 -9.25 -8.47 3.67
N LYS A 136 -9.20 -8.37 2.32
CA LYS A 136 -10.15 -7.59 1.50
C LYS A 136 -10.04 -6.07 1.63
N THR A 137 -9.06 -5.55 2.36
CA THR A 137 -8.74 -4.12 2.39
C THR A 137 -8.31 -3.65 1.00
N LYS A 138 -8.85 -2.51 0.56
CA LYS A 138 -8.50 -1.87 -0.71
C LYS A 138 -7.97 -0.47 -0.45
N ILE A 139 -6.89 -0.11 -1.13
CA ILE A 139 -6.29 1.22 -1.05
C ILE A 139 -6.10 1.71 -2.47
N ASN A 140 -6.58 2.91 -2.74
CA ASN A 140 -6.39 3.62 -3.99
C ASN A 140 -5.70 4.96 -3.71
N ILE A 141 -4.60 5.23 -4.41
CA ILE A 141 -3.85 6.48 -4.30
C ILE A 141 -3.71 7.06 -5.70
N ILE A 142 -4.24 8.25 -5.90
CA ILE A 142 -4.18 8.98 -7.18
C ILE A 142 -3.38 10.25 -6.96
N LYS A 143 -2.23 10.33 -7.61
CA LYS A 143 -1.41 11.53 -7.64
C LYS A 143 -1.62 12.25 -8.96
N LYS A 144 -2.22 13.43 -8.90
CA LYS A 144 -2.47 14.30 -10.06
C LYS A 144 -1.82 15.67 -9.79
N ASN A 145 -0.88 16.05 -10.65
CA ASN A 145 -0.12 17.29 -10.50
C ASN A 145 0.54 17.43 -9.11
N LYS A 146 0.03 18.37 -8.30
CA LYS A 146 0.55 18.72 -6.97
C LYS A 146 -0.26 18.12 -5.83
N GLU A 147 -1.29 17.33 -6.13
CA GLU A 147 -2.20 16.77 -5.15
C GLU A 147 -2.17 15.24 -5.20
N THR A 148 -2.33 14.64 -4.04
CA THR A 148 -2.46 13.19 -3.91
C THR A 148 -3.72 12.88 -3.15
N ASN A 149 -4.65 12.18 -3.81
CA ASN A 149 -5.89 11.69 -3.23
C ASN A 149 -5.66 10.29 -2.70
N PHE A 150 -5.99 10.07 -1.45
CA PHE A 150 -5.92 8.78 -0.78
C PHE A 150 -7.32 8.31 -0.43
N ASN A 151 -7.67 7.12 -0.91
CA ASN A 151 -8.92 6.44 -0.59
C ASN A 151 -8.60 5.05 -0.06
N ALA A 152 -9.14 4.69 1.09
CA ALA A 152 -8.99 3.35 1.64
C ALA A 152 -10.32 2.80 2.15
N ASP A 153 -10.59 1.56 1.80
CA ASP A 153 -11.67 0.73 2.32
C ASP A 153 -11.01 -0.39 3.15
N ILE A 154 -10.87 -0.12 4.45
CA ILE A 154 -10.12 -0.96 5.37
C ILE A 154 -11.09 -1.89 6.08
N LYS A 155 -10.92 -3.19 5.84
CA LYS A 155 -11.65 -4.24 6.55
C LYS A 155 -10.79 -4.76 7.68
N THR A 156 -11.38 -4.79 8.89
CA THR A 156 -10.71 -5.33 10.08
C THR A 156 -11.63 -6.31 10.79
N LYS A 157 -11.12 -7.51 11.04
CA LYS A 157 -11.87 -8.54 11.77
C LYS A 157 -10.97 -9.23 12.77
N GLY A 158 -11.38 -9.30 14.02
CA GLY A 158 -10.62 -10.02 15.05
C GLY A 158 -10.71 -9.40 16.42
N LYS A 159 -9.86 -9.92 17.30
CA LYS A 159 -9.74 -9.44 18.68
C LYS A 159 -8.87 -8.19 18.72
N PHE A 160 -9.18 -7.31 19.65
CA PHE A 160 -8.37 -6.14 19.96
C PHE A 160 -8.30 -5.93 21.48
N ASN A 161 -7.21 -5.34 21.93
CA ASN A 161 -7.00 -4.99 23.33
C ASN A 161 -6.51 -3.53 23.47
N PHE A 162 -6.53 -3.04 24.71
CA PHE A 162 -6.15 -1.65 25.01
C PHE A 162 -4.74 -1.28 24.55
N THR A 163 -3.78 -2.19 24.73
CA THR A 163 -2.38 -1.93 24.34
C THR A 163 -2.24 -1.72 22.84
N GLU A 164 -2.93 -2.53 22.04
CA GLU A 164 -2.95 -2.43 20.58
C GLU A 164 -3.63 -1.16 20.11
N ILE A 165 -4.84 -0.88 20.67
CA ILE A 165 -5.57 0.36 20.37
C ILE A 165 -4.74 1.58 20.75
N LYS A 166 -4.04 1.56 21.89
CA LYS A 166 -3.16 2.65 22.31
C LYS A 166 -2.05 2.92 21.32
N LYS A 167 -1.42 1.88 20.77
CA LYS A 167 -0.39 2.01 19.75
C LYS A 167 -0.96 2.54 18.43
N ILE A 168 -2.10 1.99 17.98
CA ILE A 168 -2.78 2.45 16.75
C ILE A 168 -3.26 3.89 16.91
N SER A 169 -3.84 4.26 18.05
CA SER A 169 -4.34 5.61 18.31
C SER A 169 -3.22 6.66 18.28
N SER A 170 -2.01 6.31 18.67
CA SER A 170 -0.86 7.20 18.59
C SER A 170 -0.48 7.58 17.15
N ILE A 171 -0.68 6.66 16.20
CA ILE A 171 -0.45 6.94 14.76
C ILE A 171 -1.55 7.82 14.19
N LEU A 172 -2.79 7.57 14.61
CA LEU A 172 -3.98 8.24 14.08
C LEU A 172 -4.35 9.52 14.86
N ASN A 173 -3.59 9.85 15.92
CA ASN A 173 -3.85 10.97 16.82
C ASN A 173 -5.24 10.91 17.50
N PHE A 174 -5.74 9.71 17.79
CA PHE A 174 -6.97 9.56 18.56
C PHE A 174 -6.70 9.66 20.05
N ASN A 175 -7.57 10.36 20.76
CA ASN A 175 -7.47 10.50 22.21
C ASN A 175 -8.25 9.39 22.93
N ILE A 176 -7.52 8.43 23.49
CA ILE A 176 -8.10 7.32 24.26
C ILE A 176 -7.89 7.43 25.78
N LYS A 177 -7.47 8.61 26.28
CA LYS A 177 -7.16 8.85 27.70
C LYS A 177 -8.34 8.59 28.66
N LYS A 178 -9.57 8.58 28.13
CA LYS A 178 -10.77 8.28 28.93
C LYS A 178 -10.88 6.80 29.35
N PHE A 179 -10.19 5.92 28.66
CA PHE A 179 -10.25 4.49 28.86
C PHE A 179 -9.05 4.01 29.68
N LYS A 180 -9.31 3.15 30.65
CA LYS A 180 -8.28 2.44 31.41
C LYS A 180 -7.98 1.09 30.78
N ASP A 181 -9.01 0.44 30.27
CA ASP A 181 -8.88 -0.80 29.51
C ASP A 181 -10.00 -0.91 28.46
N ILE A 182 -9.69 -1.57 27.34
CA ILE A 182 -10.63 -1.88 26.25
C ILE A 182 -10.23 -3.22 25.67
N ASN A 183 -11.16 -4.16 25.66
CA ASN A 183 -10.99 -5.45 25.01
C ASN A 183 -12.25 -5.77 24.20
N GLY A 184 -12.11 -6.45 23.08
CA GLY A 184 -13.27 -6.79 22.29
C GLY A 184 -13.01 -7.64 21.07
N LEU A 185 -14.12 -7.94 20.38
CA LEU A 185 -14.14 -8.63 19.10
C LEU A 185 -14.96 -7.79 18.13
N ALA A 186 -14.35 -7.40 17.02
CA ALA A 186 -14.99 -6.54 16.04
C ALA A 186 -14.87 -7.08 14.61
N ASP A 187 -15.85 -6.72 13.78
CA ASP A 187 -15.83 -6.88 12.32
C ASP A 187 -16.25 -5.53 11.72
N LEU A 188 -15.26 -4.74 11.32
CA LEU A 188 -15.45 -3.34 10.94
C LEU A 188 -15.01 -3.09 9.50
N ASN A 189 -15.73 -2.18 8.85
CA ASN A 189 -15.36 -1.56 7.59
C ASN A 189 -15.12 -0.07 7.81
N THR A 190 -13.90 0.39 7.54
CA THR A 190 -13.50 1.78 7.72
C THR A 190 -13.17 2.40 6.37
N ASN A 191 -13.98 3.33 5.93
CA ASN A 191 -13.69 4.15 4.76
C ASN A 191 -12.90 5.40 5.18
N ILE A 192 -11.77 5.65 4.54
CA ILE A 192 -10.93 6.82 4.80
C ILE A 192 -10.66 7.52 3.48
N ASN A 193 -10.91 8.82 3.44
CA ASN A 193 -10.60 9.68 2.31
C ASN A 193 -9.86 10.92 2.80
N PHE A 194 -8.77 11.28 2.15
CA PHE A 194 -8.08 12.54 2.39
C PHE A 194 -7.20 12.93 1.20
N GLU A 195 -6.83 14.19 1.17
CA GLU A 195 -5.91 14.76 0.21
C GLU A 195 -4.60 15.13 0.90
N ILE A 196 -3.50 14.99 0.17
CA ILE A 196 -2.17 15.42 0.60
C ILE A 196 -1.67 16.44 -0.42
N ASN A 197 -1.32 17.64 0.04
CA ASN A 197 -0.69 18.63 -0.81
C ASN A 197 0.84 18.42 -0.89
N ASN A 198 1.53 19.22 -1.72
CA ASN A 198 2.99 19.14 -1.88
C ASN A 198 3.79 19.30 -0.57
N ASN A 199 3.23 20.01 0.41
CA ASN A 199 3.86 20.20 1.73
C ASN A 199 3.56 19.03 2.68
N LEU A 200 3.07 17.90 2.18
CA LEU A 200 2.67 16.71 2.93
C LEU A 200 1.62 16.99 4.01
N LYS A 201 0.88 18.09 3.91
CA LYS A 201 -0.23 18.40 4.82
C LYS A 201 -1.50 17.70 4.35
N LYS A 202 -2.13 16.99 5.28
CA LYS A 202 -3.45 16.37 5.05
C LYS A 202 -4.54 17.45 5.02
N LYS A 203 -5.46 17.29 4.07
CA LYS A 203 -6.67 18.13 3.92
C LYS A 203 -7.87 17.22 3.71
N ASN A 204 -9.06 17.75 3.96
CA ASN A 204 -10.33 17.10 3.63
C ASN A 204 -10.46 15.66 4.18
N LEU A 205 -9.91 15.41 5.38
CA LEU A 205 -10.02 14.10 6.00
C LEU A 205 -11.48 13.76 6.31
N LYS A 206 -11.96 12.71 5.68
CA LYS A 206 -13.29 12.11 5.95
C LYS A 206 -13.07 10.65 6.31
N TYR A 207 -13.78 10.16 7.31
CA TYR A 207 -13.80 8.75 7.64
C TYR A 207 -15.20 8.33 8.06
N LYS A 208 -15.54 7.09 7.76
CA LYS A 208 -16.77 6.43 8.17
C LYS A 208 -16.41 5.03 8.64
N VAL A 209 -16.98 4.62 9.76
CA VAL A 209 -16.79 3.28 10.32
C VAL A 209 -18.16 2.63 10.44
N ASP A 210 -18.31 1.47 9.83
CA ASP A 210 -19.50 0.64 9.90
C ASP A 210 -19.11 -0.77 10.34
N GLY A 211 -19.97 -1.49 11.03
CA GLY A 211 -19.72 -2.88 11.34
C GLY A 211 -20.33 -3.32 12.65
N ASN A 212 -19.87 -4.47 13.13
CA ASN A 212 -20.37 -5.12 14.32
C ASN A 212 -19.29 -5.27 15.36
N ILE A 213 -19.63 -5.00 16.61
CA ILE A 213 -18.83 -5.35 17.78
C ILE A 213 -19.59 -6.44 18.51
N SER A 214 -19.08 -7.66 18.46
CA SER A 214 -19.76 -8.83 19.05
C SER A 214 -19.57 -8.91 20.56
N TYR A 215 -18.47 -8.32 21.05
CA TYR A 215 -18.13 -8.29 22.45
C TYR A 215 -17.23 -7.08 22.71
N MET A 216 -17.47 -6.37 23.82
CA MET A 216 -16.62 -5.27 24.25
C MET A 216 -16.65 -5.11 25.75
N GLU A 217 -15.49 -5.12 26.37
CA GLU A 217 -15.28 -4.71 27.75
C GLU A 217 -14.62 -3.34 27.77
N LEU A 218 -15.19 -2.43 28.57
CA LEU A 218 -14.68 -1.08 28.75
C LEU A 218 -14.44 -0.81 30.24
N LEU A 219 -13.23 -0.40 30.58
CA LEU A 219 -12.93 0.14 31.90
C LEU A 219 -12.56 1.62 31.73
N LEU A 220 -13.31 2.48 32.39
CA LEU A 220 -13.13 3.93 32.30
C LEU A 220 -12.28 4.45 33.46
N ASN A 221 -11.49 5.51 33.18
CA ASN A 221 -10.68 6.18 34.20
C ASN A 221 -11.50 6.98 35.22
N LYS A 222 -12.75 7.35 34.87
CA LYS A 222 -13.67 8.07 35.76
C LYS A 222 -15.04 7.40 35.68
N LYS A 223 -15.77 7.37 36.84
CA LYS A 223 -17.19 6.96 36.84
C LYS A 223 -17.96 7.86 35.88
N LEU A 224 -18.62 7.26 34.88
CA LEU A 224 -19.57 7.96 34.03
C LEU A 224 -20.77 8.37 34.87
N ASN A 225 -21.02 9.65 34.98
CA ASN A 225 -22.27 10.14 35.56
C ASN A 225 -23.33 10.10 34.45
N LEU A 226 -24.05 8.98 34.37
CA LEU A 226 -25.07 8.71 33.36
C LEU A 226 -26.24 9.70 33.43
N ASN A 227 -26.47 10.33 34.60
CA ASN A 227 -27.53 11.35 34.78
C ASN A 227 -27.32 12.61 33.97
N LYS A 228 -26.21 12.75 33.26
CA LYS A 228 -25.91 13.90 32.42
C LYS A 228 -26.31 13.67 30.94
N TYR A 229 -26.73 12.46 30.59
CA TYR A 229 -27.04 12.01 29.21
C TYR A 229 -28.45 11.39 29.11
N LEU A 230 -29.23 11.36 30.19
CA LEU A 230 -30.66 11.13 30.22
C LEU A 230 -31.39 12.45 30.46
#